data_8c52a7f78d1229762b429d6a1c5ad6ce
#
_entry.id   8c52a7f78d1229762b429d6a1c5ad6ce
#
_cell.length_a   1.000
_cell.length_b   1.000
_cell.length_c   1.000
_cell.angle_alpha   90.00
_cell.angle_beta   90.00
_cell.angle_gamma   90.00
#
_symmetry.space_group_name_H-M   'P 1'
#
loop_
_entity.id
_entity.type
_entity.pdbx_description
1 polymer ?
#
loop_
_entity_poly.entity_id
_entity_poly.type
_entity_poly.pdbx_seq_one_letter_code
_entity_poly.pdbx_strand_id
1 'polypeptide(L)'
;MAVKNKLIHEVRAVKSKKELKYIIKAQRITETVLRYIIVKLKTGVTELEVANLIKKSFTKHGAPILAFPPIVAFGKNTANIHHEPNKTKLRNGDTIMFDIGCTVNHYCSDMTRTYFWGKPN
;
A
#
# COMPACT_ATOMS: atom_id res chain seq x y z
N MET A 1 -17.74 7.87 29.27
CA MET A 1 -17.32 7.43 27.92
C MET A 1 -15.86 7.77 27.60
N ALA A 2 -15.40 8.99 27.82
CA ALA A 2 -14.01 9.41 27.51
C ALA A 2 -12.92 8.56 28.23
N VAL A 3 -13.13 8.21 29.51
CA VAL A 3 -12.16 7.41 30.30
C VAL A 3 -12.03 5.98 29.76
N LYS A 4 -13.13 5.33 29.37
CA LYS A 4 -13.10 3.99 28.78
C LYS A 4 -12.36 3.98 27.43
N ASN A 5 -12.57 4.99 26.59
CA ASN A 5 -11.87 5.11 25.31
C ASN A 5 -10.36 5.31 25.50
N LYS A 6 -9.94 6.15 26.46
CA LYS A 6 -8.53 6.35 26.77
C LYS A 6 -7.85 5.06 27.22
N LEU A 7 -8.49 4.28 28.10
CA LEU A 7 -7.95 3.01 28.58
C LEU A 7 -7.82 1.98 27.44
N ILE A 8 -8.80 1.88 26.55
CA ILE A 8 -8.74 1.00 25.38
C ILE A 8 -7.58 1.39 24.45
N HIS A 9 -7.39 2.69 24.19
CA HIS A 9 -6.28 3.17 23.38
C HIS A 9 -4.92 2.86 24.03
N GLU A 10 -4.78 3.04 25.32
CA GLU A 10 -3.54 2.72 26.06
C GLU A 10 -3.22 1.22 25.99
N VAL A 11 -4.21 0.35 26.19
CA VAL A 11 -4.04 -1.11 26.09
C VAL A 11 -3.64 -1.53 24.68
N ARG A 12 -4.23 -0.93 23.66
CA ARG A 12 -3.92 -1.23 22.25
C ARG A 12 -2.59 -0.66 21.77
N ALA A 13 -2.09 0.38 22.41
CA ALA A 13 -0.84 1.04 22.01
C ALA A 13 0.38 0.12 22.18
N VAL A 14 0.37 -0.73 23.21
CA VAL A 14 1.45 -1.70 23.48
C VAL A 14 1.03 -3.06 22.95
N LYS A 15 1.77 -3.57 21.96
CA LYS A 15 1.49 -4.84 21.31
C LYS A 15 2.23 -5.98 22.00
N SER A 16 1.56 -7.14 22.13
CA SER A 16 2.21 -8.39 22.55
C SER A 16 3.22 -8.87 21.52
N LYS A 17 4.09 -9.80 21.90
CA LYS A 17 5.02 -10.45 20.94
C LYS A 17 4.29 -11.16 19.80
N LYS A 18 3.14 -11.76 20.07
CA LYS A 18 2.31 -12.44 19.06
C LYS A 18 1.70 -11.43 18.09
N GLU A 19 1.17 -10.32 18.59
CA GLU A 19 0.63 -9.23 17.78
C GLU A 19 1.70 -8.61 16.89
N LEU A 20 2.90 -8.37 17.40
CA LEU A 20 4.04 -7.87 16.63
C LEU A 20 4.43 -8.81 15.48
N LYS A 21 4.37 -10.13 15.68
CA LYS A 21 4.61 -11.10 14.59
C LYS A 21 3.65 -10.92 13.43
N TYR A 22 2.37 -10.66 13.70
CA TYR A 22 1.37 -10.45 12.65
C TYR A 22 1.59 -9.11 11.92
N ILE A 23 1.90 -8.04 12.66
CA ILE A 23 2.23 -6.73 12.08
C ILE A 23 3.47 -6.84 11.18
N ILE A 24 4.53 -7.47 11.66
CA ILE A 24 5.77 -7.68 10.90
C ILE A 24 5.50 -8.53 9.66
N LYS A 25 4.69 -9.59 9.78
CA LYS A 25 4.33 -10.43 8.64
C LYS A 25 3.57 -9.64 7.57
N ALA A 26 2.58 -8.85 7.98
CA ALA A 26 1.83 -7.99 7.06
C ALA A 26 2.77 -6.98 6.34
N GLN A 27 3.68 -6.37 7.08
CA GLN A 27 4.64 -5.42 6.52
C GLN A 27 5.59 -6.09 5.51
N ARG A 28 6.13 -7.26 5.82
CA ARG A 28 7.01 -8.00 4.92
C ARG A 28 6.33 -8.43 3.62
N ILE A 29 5.06 -8.85 3.71
CA ILE A 29 4.26 -9.17 2.52
C ILE A 29 4.08 -7.91 1.67
N THR A 30 3.76 -6.79 2.28
CA THR A 30 3.59 -5.50 1.58
C THR A 30 4.86 -5.07 0.86
N GLU A 31 6.02 -5.18 1.51
CA GLU A 31 7.32 -4.89 0.89
C GLU A 31 7.60 -5.82 -0.30
N THR A 32 7.30 -7.10 -0.17
CA THR A 32 7.49 -8.10 -1.23
C THR A 32 6.58 -7.80 -2.43
N VAL A 33 5.33 -7.48 -2.17
CA VAL A 33 4.36 -7.07 -3.22
C VAL A 33 4.87 -5.82 -3.93
N LEU A 34 5.30 -4.80 -3.21
CA LEU A 34 5.77 -3.56 -3.82
C LEU A 34 6.98 -3.79 -4.72
N ARG A 35 7.97 -4.57 -4.28
CA ARG A 35 9.14 -4.92 -5.11
C ARG A 35 8.72 -5.63 -6.39
N TYR A 36 7.79 -6.55 -6.32
CA TYR A 36 7.23 -7.24 -7.49
C TYR A 36 6.55 -6.27 -8.45
N ILE A 37 5.74 -5.34 -7.93
CA ILE A 37 5.03 -4.34 -8.73
C ILE A 37 6.01 -3.43 -9.47
N ILE A 38 7.01 -2.92 -8.79
CA ILE A 38 8.02 -2.00 -9.39
C ILE A 38 8.68 -2.65 -10.61
N VAL A 39 9.05 -3.92 -10.51
CA VAL A 39 9.68 -4.66 -11.63
C VAL A 39 8.71 -4.87 -12.80
N LYS A 40 7.41 -4.89 -12.55
CA LYS A 40 6.36 -5.09 -13.58
C LYS A 40 5.89 -3.80 -14.24
N LEU A 41 6.27 -2.64 -13.73
CA LEU A 41 5.89 -1.36 -14.32
C LEU A 41 6.42 -1.22 -15.76
N LYS A 42 5.60 -0.61 -16.60
CA LYS A 42 5.94 -0.25 -17.99
C LYS A 42 5.30 1.09 -18.35
N THR A 43 5.98 1.88 -19.14
CA THR A 43 5.37 3.08 -19.74
C THR A 43 4.06 2.73 -20.43
N GLY A 44 3.02 3.51 -20.19
CA GLY A 44 1.69 3.31 -20.75
C GLY A 44 0.74 2.45 -19.92
N VAL A 45 1.22 1.77 -18.86
CA VAL A 45 0.34 1.08 -17.91
C VAL A 45 -0.53 2.10 -17.17
N THR A 46 -1.77 1.75 -16.88
CA THR A 46 -2.68 2.61 -16.13
C THR A 46 -2.62 2.39 -14.63
N GLU A 47 -2.99 3.39 -13.85
CA GLU A 47 -3.13 3.27 -12.39
C GLU A 47 -4.06 2.13 -12.00
N LEU A 48 -5.19 1.94 -12.72
CA LEU A 48 -6.14 0.84 -12.49
C LEU A 48 -5.53 -0.53 -12.72
N GLU A 49 -4.76 -0.71 -13.80
CA GLU A 49 -4.08 -1.97 -14.08
C GLU A 49 -3.08 -2.31 -12.98
N VAL A 50 -2.32 -1.32 -12.51
CA VAL A 50 -1.37 -1.52 -11.42
C VAL A 50 -2.08 -1.79 -10.10
N ALA A 51 -3.15 -1.07 -9.77
CA ALA A 51 -3.95 -1.33 -8.56
C ALA A 51 -4.53 -2.77 -8.55
N ASN A 52 -5.02 -3.25 -9.69
CA ASN A 52 -5.51 -4.63 -9.83
C ASN A 52 -4.38 -5.66 -9.70
N LEU A 53 -3.20 -5.36 -10.24
CA LEU A 53 -2.03 -6.22 -10.08
C LEU A 53 -1.59 -6.30 -8.61
N ILE A 54 -1.64 -5.20 -7.87
CA ILE A 54 -1.36 -5.15 -6.43
C ILE A 54 -2.32 -6.07 -5.66
N LYS A 55 -3.63 -5.98 -5.91
CA LYS A 55 -4.64 -6.84 -5.27
C LYS A 55 -4.36 -8.32 -5.52
N LYS A 56 -4.10 -8.70 -6.78
CA LYS A 56 -3.75 -10.08 -7.15
C LYS A 56 -2.46 -10.53 -6.49
N SER A 57 -1.47 -9.65 -6.38
CA SER A 57 -0.17 -9.96 -5.77
C SER A 57 -0.30 -10.20 -4.26
N PHE A 58 -1.10 -9.43 -3.55
CA PHE A 58 -1.40 -9.70 -2.14
C PHE A 58 -2.02 -11.08 -1.94
N THR A 59 -3.01 -11.44 -2.76
CA THR A 59 -3.63 -12.78 -2.72
C THR A 59 -2.60 -13.87 -2.97
N LYS A 60 -1.76 -13.72 -3.98
CA LYS A 60 -0.68 -14.68 -4.32
C LYS A 60 0.32 -14.86 -3.18
N HIS A 61 0.60 -13.81 -2.42
CA HIS A 61 1.53 -13.85 -1.28
C HIS A 61 0.87 -14.20 0.06
N GLY A 62 -0.35 -14.70 0.03
CA GLY A 62 -1.05 -15.22 1.21
C GLY A 62 -1.76 -14.18 2.08
N ALA A 63 -1.97 -12.96 1.56
CA ALA A 63 -2.70 -11.89 2.24
C ALA A 63 -3.84 -11.36 1.37
N PRO A 64 -4.92 -12.14 1.14
CA PRO A 64 -6.02 -11.73 0.26
C PRO A 64 -6.85 -10.56 0.82
N ILE A 65 -6.77 -10.31 2.12
CA ILE A 65 -7.49 -9.22 2.76
C ILE A 65 -6.62 -7.96 2.76
N LEU A 66 -7.05 -6.93 2.06
CA LEU A 66 -6.38 -5.63 2.05
C LEU A 66 -6.68 -4.85 3.34
N ALA A 67 -5.73 -4.02 3.78
CA ALA A 67 -5.95 -3.10 4.88
C ALA A 67 -6.85 -1.92 4.47
N PHE A 68 -6.71 -1.49 3.20
CA PHE A 68 -7.48 -0.43 2.56
C PHE A 68 -7.36 -0.57 1.02
N PRO A 69 -8.21 0.10 0.23
CA PRO A 69 -8.07 0.10 -1.23
C PRO A 69 -6.72 0.67 -1.65
N PRO A 70 -5.95 0.00 -2.54
CA PRO A 70 -4.65 0.50 -2.97
C PRO A 70 -4.76 1.87 -3.63
N ILE A 71 -3.88 2.78 -3.26
CA ILE A 71 -3.69 4.05 -3.95
C ILE A 71 -2.50 3.89 -4.89
N VAL A 72 -2.73 4.17 -6.17
CA VAL A 72 -1.71 4.25 -7.22
C VAL A 72 -1.92 5.57 -7.93
N ALA A 73 -0.93 6.46 -7.88
CA ALA A 73 -1.01 7.77 -8.49
C ALA A 73 0.21 8.04 -9.38
N PHE A 74 -0.02 8.55 -10.58
CA PHE A 74 1.01 8.92 -11.54
C PHE A 74 1.00 10.43 -11.82
N GLY A 75 2.19 11.01 -11.91
CA GLY A 75 2.39 12.43 -12.26
C GLY A 75 1.60 13.36 -11.34
N LYS A 76 0.80 14.24 -11.91
CA LYS A 76 0.01 15.23 -11.16
C LYS A 76 -0.96 14.64 -10.14
N ASN A 77 -1.39 13.40 -10.33
CA ASN A 77 -2.30 12.72 -9.40
C ASN A 77 -1.66 12.45 -8.05
N THR A 78 -0.33 12.43 -7.97
CA THR A 78 0.42 12.26 -6.71
C THR A 78 0.22 13.41 -5.72
N ALA A 79 -0.27 14.55 -6.17
CA ALA A 79 -0.59 15.68 -5.30
C ALA A 79 -1.84 15.46 -4.41
N ASN A 80 -2.66 14.47 -4.75
CA ASN A 80 -3.84 14.09 -3.97
C ASN A 80 -3.54 12.78 -3.21
N ILE A 81 -3.38 12.89 -1.89
CA ILE A 81 -3.10 11.75 -1.01
C ILE A 81 -4.25 10.72 -0.94
N HIS A 82 -5.47 11.12 -1.28
CA HIS A 82 -6.64 10.25 -1.36
C HIS A 82 -7.06 9.92 -2.79
N HIS A 83 -6.11 10.03 -3.73
CA HIS A 83 -6.35 9.75 -5.13
C HIS A 83 -6.88 8.32 -5.34
N GLU A 84 -7.97 8.20 -6.10
CA GLU A 84 -8.47 6.91 -6.55
C GLU A 84 -7.82 6.53 -7.89
N PRO A 85 -7.23 5.34 -8.03
CA PRO A 85 -6.66 4.88 -9.28
C PRO A 85 -7.66 4.98 -10.44
N ASN A 86 -7.20 5.54 -11.56
CA ASN A 86 -8.01 5.72 -12.76
C ASN A 86 -7.25 5.26 -14.02
N LYS A 87 -7.71 5.65 -15.20
CA LYS A 87 -7.10 5.26 -16.49
C LYS A 87 -5.88 6.12 -16.87
N THR A 88 -5.34 6.92 -15.96
CA THR A 88 -4.11 7.69 -16.19
C THR A 88 -2.96 6.73 -16.47
N LYS A 89 -2.26 6.99 -17.58
CA LYS A 89 -1.13 6.18 -18.04
C LYS A 89 0.19 6.70 -17.49
N LEU A 90 1.07 5.77 -17.10
CA LEU A 90 2.43 6.08 -16.68
C LEU A 90 3.24 6.63 -17.85
N ARG A 91 3.88 7.77 -17.65
CA ARG A 91 4.72 8.45 -18.65
C ARG A 91 6.13 8.63 -18.10
N ASN A 92 7.10 8.70 -19.02
CA ASN A 92 8.47 9.06 -18.63
C ASN A 92 8.52 10.43 -17.96
N GLY A 93 9.21 10.53 -16.84
CA GLY A 93 9.29 11.75 -16.01
C GLY A 93 8.24 11.84 -14.90
N ASP A 94 7.25 10.92 -14.87
CA ASP A 94 6.25 10.94 -13.83
C ASP A 94 6.82 10.57 -12.45
N THR A 95 6.30 11.23 -11.43
CA THR A 95 6.35 10.75 -10.06
C THR A 95 5.32 9.62 -9.91
N ILE A 96 5.68 8.56 -9.20
CA ILE A 96 4.78 7.45 -8.87
C ILE A 96 4.61 7.39 -7.36
N MET A 97 3.39 7.35 -6.88
CA MET A 97 3.07 7.12 -5.47
C MET A 97 2.26 5.84 -5.32
N PHE A 98 2.70 4.99 -4.42
CA PHE A 98 1.95 3.84 -3.93
C PHE A 98 1.62 4.02 -2.47
N ASP A 99 0.38 3.74 -2.11
CA ASP A 99 -0.05 3.57 -0.74
C ASP A 99 -0.83 2.27 -0.63
N ILE A 100 -0.23 1.28 0.00
CA ILE A 100 -0.70 -0.10 0.01
C ILE A 100 -0.52 -0.76 1.37
N GLY A 101 -1.39 -1.69 1.66
CA GLY A 101 -1.31 -2.48 2.88
C GLY A 101 -2.22 -3.71 2.85
N CYS A 102 -1.91 -4.68 3.68
CA CYS A 102 -2.70 -5.90 3.83
C CYS A 102 -2.99 -6.19 5.30
N THR A 103 -3.84 -7.18 5.51
CA THR A 103 -4.25 -7.64 6.84
C THR A 103 -3.80 -9.08 7.04
N VAL A 104 -3.12 -9.34 8.17
CA VAL A 104 -2.74 -10.68 8.61
C VAL A 104 -3.25 -10.89 10.02
N ASN A 105 -4.13 -11.88 10.22
CA ASN A 105 -4.76 -12.17 11.51
C ASN A 105 -5.31 -10.91 12.22
N HIS A 106 -6.04 -10.07 11.48
CA HIS A 106 -6.63 -8.80 11.92
C HIS A 106 -5.65 -7.65 12.18
N TYR A 107 -4.36 -7.82 11.86
CA TYR A 107 -3.33 -6.77 11.96
C TYR A 107 -2.94 -6.27 10.59
N CYS A 108 -2.94 -4.94 10.45
CA CYS A 108 -2.71 -4.25 9.18
C CYS A 108 -1.27 -3.80 9.01
N SER A 109 -0.80 -3.80 7.77
CA SER A 109 0.31 -2.97 7.30
C SER A 109 -0.22 -1.73 6.60
N ASP A 110 0.61 -0.71 6.53
CA ASP A 110 0.32 0.55 5.85
C ASP A 110 1.65 1.15 5.40
N MET A 111 1.85 1.25 4.08
CA MET A 111 3.12 1.69 3.53
C MET A 111 2.92 2.57 2.31
N THR A 112 3.44 3.78 2.37
CA THR A 112 3.52 4.71 1.24
C THR A 112 4.94 4.79 0.72
N ARG A 113 5.13 4.74 -0.60
CA ARG A 113 6.41 4.94 -1.28
C ARG A 113 6.24 5.76 -2.53
N THR A 114 7.23 6.61 -2.78
CA THR A 114 7.27 7.48 -3.95
C THR A 114 8.53 7.19 -4.77
N TYR A 115 8.37 7.10 -6.08
CA TYR A 115 9.43 6.84 -7.05
C TYR A 115 9.33 7.81 -8.22
N PHE A 116 10.39 7.87 -9.02
CA PHE A 116 10.39 8.54 -10.32
C PHE A 116 10.47 7.51 -11.44
N TRP A 117 9.71 7.73 -12.52
CA TRP A 117 9.75 6.91 -13.71
C TRP A 117 10.62 7.55 -14.78
N GLY A 118 11.81 7.02 -14.99
CA GLY A 118 12.82 7.63 -15.85
C GLY A 118 13.53 8.80 -15.19
N LYS A 119 13.84 9.84 -15.96
CA LYS A 119 14.43 11.07 -15.44
C LYS A 119 13.34 12.05 -15.00
N PRO A 120 13.41 12.60 -13.80
CA PRO A 120 12.48 13.64 -13.36
C PRO A 120 12.48 14.84 -14.30
N ASN A 121 11.30 15.39 -14.56
CA ASN A 121 11.17 16.64 -15.31
C ASN A 121 11.54 17.85 -14.43
#